data_cd81a122e6ac89b8f7a6f494cdf8cf84
#
_entry.id   cd81a122e6ac89b8f7a6f494cdf8cf84
#
_cell.length_a   1.000
_cell.length_b   1.000
_cell.length_c   1.000
_cell.angle_alpha   90.00
_cell.angle_beta   90.00
_cell.angle_gamma   90.00
#
_symmetry.space_group_name_H-M   'P 1'
#
loop_
_entity.id
_entity.type
_entity.pdbx_description
1 polymer ?
#
loop_
_entity_poly.entity_id
_entity_poly.type
_entity_poly.pdbx_seq_one_letter_code
_entity_poly.pdbx_strand_id
1 'polypeptide(L)'
;MVTTETKEKNLMLFFKKLSQLGIDTARLEETYGTAIMNGSFTNSNEFGNAYEGSLLEIVLKTLTPYAIKLNELLPESKRVDKNTLVKICLLHQLAKAIRLIPNDNAWEIEKRGLTYKYNNRLPSIRTGLHSLILCQNCGIEFTAEEAEAMTVNDRDLTDDQARWHSSIMATIIRQASELTYLTINNRV
;
A
#
# COMPACT_ATOMS: atom_id res chain seq x y z
N MET A 1 0.40 15.47 -12.45
CA MET A 1 -0.37 15.65 -11.19
C MET A 1 -1.77 15.09 -11.40
N VAL A 2 -2.29 14.38 -10.41
CA VAL A 2 -3.67 13.86 -10.43
C VAL A 2 -4.61 15.02 -10.08
N THR A 3 -5.69 15.19 -10.85
CA THR A 3 -6.69 16.23 -10.55
C THR A 3 -7.49 15.88 -9.29
N THR A 4 -8.09 16.86 -8.63
CA THR A 4 -8.95 16.65 -7.46
C THR A 4 -10.07 15.66 -7.77
N GLU A 5 -10.74 15.80 -8.91
CA GLU A 5 -11.78 14.87 -9.37
C GLU A 5 -11.25 13.41 -9.49
N THR A 6 -10.04 13.24 -9.98
CA THR A 6 -9.44 11.89 -10.07
C THR A 6 -9.11 11.30 -8.69
N LYS A 7 -8.64 12.13 -7.75
CA LYS A 7 -8.40 11.70 -6.37
C LYS A 7 -9.69 11.24 -5.68
N GLU A 8 -10.76 12.02 -5.83
CA GLU A 8 -12.08 11.67 -5.29
C GLU A 8 -12.62 10.37 -5.91
N LYS A 9 -12.51 10.21 -7.22
CA LYS A 9 -12.90 8.96 -7.91
C LYS A 9 -12.09 7.75 -7.40
N ASN A 10 -10.79 7.91 -7.19
CA ASN A 10 -9.94 6.84 -6.66
C ASN A 10 -10.35 6.49 -5.21
N LEU A 11 -10.65 7.50 -4.37
CA LEU A 11 -11.12 7.29 -3.00
C LEU A 11 -12.46 6.54 -2.98
N MET A 12 -13.43 6.99 -3.77
CA MET A 12 -14.72 6.31 -3.91
C MET A 12 -14.55 4.86 -4.38
N LEU A 13 -13.69 4.63 -5.36
CA LEU A 13 -13.42 3.27 -5.86
C LEU A 13 -12.76 2.40 -4.80
N PHE A 14 -11.83 2.94 -4.02
CA PHE A 14 -11.16 2.24 -2.92
C PHE A 14 -12.17 1.76 -1.87
N PHE A 15 -13.01 2.66 -1.34
CA PHE A 15 -14.02 2.30 -0.34
C PHE A 15 -15.11 1.39 -0.91
N LYS A 16 -15.55 1.63 -2.15
CA LYS A 16 -16.50 0.74 -2.84
C LYS A 16 -15.95 -0.69 -2.94
N LYS A 17 -14.66 -0.87 -3.29
CA LYS A 17 -14.06 -2.20 -3.35
C LYS A 17 -14.03 -2.87 -1.98
N LEU A 18 -13.66 -2.18 -0.92
CA LEU A 18 -13.67 -2.73 0.44
C LEU A 18 -15.09 -3.10 0.90
N SER A 19 -16.07 -2.25 0.64
CA SER A 19 -17.49 -2.53 0.93
C SER A 19 -18.01 -3.75 0.17
N GLN A 20 -17.62 -3.92 -1.10
CA GLN A 20 -17.97 -5.11 -1.89
C GLN A 20 -17.36 -6.41 -1.32
N LEU A 21 -16.29 -6.31 -0.53
CA LEU A 21 -15.70 -7.43 0.21
C LEU A 21 -16.37 -7.65 1.59
N GLY A 22 -17.42 -6.92 1.90
CA GLY A 22 -18.12 -7.02 3.18
C GLY A 22 -17.41 -6.32 4.35
N ILE A 23 -16.44 -5.45 4.06
CA ILE A 23 -15.66 -4.74 5.10
C ILE A 23 -16.38 -3.44 5.45
N ASP A 24 -16.69 -3.25 6.74
CA ASP A 24 -17.15 -1.96 7.24
C ASP A 24 -15.99 -0.97 7.28
N THR A 25 -16.12 0.09 6.51
CA THR A 25 -15.07 1.12 6.35
C THR A 25 -15.45 2.47 6.93
N ALA A 26 -16.60 2.61 7.58
CA ALA A 26 -17.11 3.91 8.05
C ALA A 26 -16.10 4.63 8.93
N ARG A 27 -15.54 3.94 9.94
CA ARG A 27 -14.53 4.50 10.82
C ARG A 27 -13.20 4.82 10.12
N LEU A 28 -12.80 4.00 9.15
CA LEU A 28 -11.60 4.23 8.35
C LEU A 28 -11.76 5.49 7.49
N GLU A 29 -12.91 5.64 6.85
CA GLU A 29 -13.24 6.79 6.01
C GLU A 29 -13.33 8.07 6.81
N GLU A 30 -14.06 8.06 7.93
CA GLU A 30 -14.19 9.20 8.83
C GLU A 30 -12.82 9.68 9.37
N THR A 31 -11.98 8.74 9.80
CA THR A 31 -10.73 9.09 10.48
C THR A 31 -9.61 9.43 9.51
N TYR A 32 -9.50 8.72 8.39
CA TYR A 32 -8.34 8.77 7.51
C TYR A 32 -8.67 9.09 6.05
N GLY A 33 -9.95 9.25 5.66
CA GLY A 33 -10.36 9.42 4.26
C GLY A 33 -9.61 10.52 3.53
N THR A 34 -9.48 11.70 4.14
CA THR A 34 -8.72 12.82 3.55
C THR A 34 -7.22 12.50 3.40
N ALA A 35 -6.61 11.86 4.40
CA ALA A 35 -5.21 11.46 4.34
C ALA A 35 -4.97 10.39 3.28
N ILE A 36 -5.87 9.42 3.15
CA ILE A 36 -5.84 8.36 2.14
C ILE A 36 -5.98 8.95 0.74
N MET A 37 -6.91 9.88 0.53
CA MET A 37 -7.13 10.56 -0.74
C MET A 37 -5.89 11.30 -1.23
N ASN A 38 -5.20 11.98 -0.31
CA ASN A 38 -4.06 12.84 -0.61
C ASN A 38 -2.70 12.15 -0.41
N GLY A 39 -2.69 10.89 0.03
CA GLY A 39 -1.48 10.14 0.32
C GLY A 39 -0.55 9.99 -0.88
N SER A 40 0.77 10.05 -0.62
CA SER A 40 1.80 9.74 -1.61
C SER A 40 2.26 8.29 -1.48
N PHE A 41 2.58 7.66 -2.62
CA PHE A 41 3.09 6.28 -2.63
C PHE A 41 4.58 6.22 -2.31
N THR A 42 5.36 7.20 -2.73
CA THR A 42 6.80 7.32 -2.47
C THR A 42 7.13 8.69 -1.87
N ASN A 43 8.34 8.85 -1.35
CA ASN A 43 8.83 10.10 -0.78
C ASN A 43 9.69 10.93 -1.72
N SER A 44 10.18 10.34 -2.81
CA SER A 44 11.11 10.97 -3.73
C SER A 44 10.69 10.79 -5.18
N ASN A 45 10.89 11.82 -5.99
CA ASN A 45 10.72 11.76 -7.44
C ASN A 45 11.68 10.77 -8.11
N GLU A 46 12.81 10.45 -7.48
CA GLU A 46 13.73 9.43 -7.94
C GLU A 46 13.08 8.03 -7.99
N PHE A 47 12.22 7.73 -7.02
CA PHE A 47 11.44 6.49 -7.00
C PHE A 47 10.15 6.56 -7.80
N GLY A 48 9.86 7.71 -8.43
CA GLY A 48 8.63 7.96 -9.15
C GLY A 48 7.41 8.16 -8.24
N ASN A 49 6.38 8.77 -8.80
CA ASN A 49 5.06 8.89 -8.17
C ASN A 49 5.03 9.50 -6.74
N ALA A 50 5.95 10.43 -6.46
CA ALA A 50 5.98 11.21 -5.22
C ALA A 50 5.09 12.45 -5.37
N TYR A 51 3.78 12.25 -5.48
CA TYR A 51 2.79 13.32 -5.60
C TYR A 51 1.49 12.97 -4.86
N GLU A 52 0.72 13.98 -4.59
CA GLU A 52 -0.55 13.89 -3.86
C GLU A 52 -1.58 13.04 -4.63
N GLY A 53 -2.13 12.04 -3.95
CA GLY A 53 -3.08 11.08 -4.52
C GLY A 53 -2.45 9.87 -5.21
N SER A 54 -1.11 9.80 -5.31
CA SER A 54 -0.43 8.68 -5.95
C SER A 54 -0.58 7.36 -5.18
N LEU A 55 -0.82 7.40 -3.87
CA LEU A 55 -1.02 6.19 -3.07
C LEU A 55 -2.16 5.34 -3.65
N LEU A 56 -3.35 5.90 -3.75
CA LEU A 56 -4.51 5.17 -4.27
C LEU A 56 -4.37 4.85 -5.76
N GLU A 57 -3.81 5.77 -6.53
CA GLU A 57 -3.60 5.52 -7.95
C GLU A 57 -2.75 4.27 -8.19
N ILE A 58 -1.61 4.17 -7.52
CA ILE A 58 -0.69 3.03 -7.67
C ILE A 58 -1.30 1.75 -7.11
N VAL A 59 -1.92 1.81 -5.95
CA VAL A 59 -2.56 0.63 -5.34
C VAL A 59 -3.67 0.08 -6.24
N LEU A 60 -4.51 0.94 -6.79
CA LEU A 60 -5.65 0.53 -7.61
C LEU A 60 -5.27 0.11 -9.03
N LYS A 61 -4.33 0.84 -9.68
CA LYS A 61 -4.04 0.68 -11.10
C LYS A 61 -2.81 -0.18 -11.41
N THR A 62 -1.92 -0.39 -10.43
CA THR A 62 -0.66 -1.10 -10.64
C THR A 62 -0.52 -2.30 -9.72
N LEU A 63 -0.49 -2.08 -8.41
CA LEU A 63 -0.21 -3.12 -7.43
C LEU A 63 -1.29 -4.21 -7.41
N THR A 64 -2.57 -3.84 -7.28
CA THR A 64 -3.67 -4.81 -7.26
C THR A 64 -3.77 -5.62 -8.56
N PRO A 65 -3.68 -5.02 -9.76
CA PRO A 65 -3.61 -5.78 -11.02
C PRO A 65 -2.43 -6.74 -11.10
N TYR A 66 -1.23 -6.37 -10.63
CA TYR A 66 -0.09 -7.29 -10.60
C TYR A 66 -0.33 -8.48 -9.68
N ALA A 67 -0.84 -8.24 -8.47
CA ALA A 67 -1.14 -9.33 -7.55
C ALA A 67 -2.17 -10.31 -8.14
N ILE A 68 -3.22 -9.81 -8.78
CA ILE A 68 -4.23 -10.65 -9.44
C ILE A 68 -3.59 -11.50 -10.56
N LYS A 69 -2.77 -10.89 -11.42
CA LYS A 69 -2.08 -11.62 -12.51
C LYS A 69 -1.12 -12.68 -11.97
N LEU A 70 -0.34 -12.37 -10.93
CA LEU A 70 0.55 -13.35 -10.30
C LEU A 70 -0.24 -14.54 -9.73
N ASN A 71 -1.38 -14.27 -9.09
CA ASN A 71 -2.26 -15.32 -8.58
C ASN A 71 -2.83 -16.21 -9.72
N GLU A 72 -3.19 -15.62 -10.85
CA GLU A 72 -3.72 -16.31 -12.01
C GLU A 72 -2.67 -17.22 -12.70
N LEU A 73 -1.37 -16.93 -12.55
CA LEU A 73 -0.28 -17.79 -13.04
C LEU A 73 -0.14 -19.09 -12.24
N LEU A 74 -0.67 -19.15 -11.03
CA LEU A 74 -0.61 -20.34 -10.20
C LEU A 74 -1.62 -21.41 -10.67
N PRO A 75 -1.32 -22.69 -10.47
CA PRO A 75 -2.32 -23.76 -10.60
C PRO A 75 -3.55 -23.44 -9.74
N GLU A 76 -4.75 -23.76 -10.23
CA GLU A 76 -6.01 -23.39 -9.56
C GLU A 76 -6.05 -23.85 -8.10
N SER A 77 -5.55 -25.04 -7.78
CA SER A 77 -5.48 -25.59 -6.43
C SER A 77 -4.53 -24.82 -5.46
N LYS A 78 -3.73 -23.90 -5.99
CA LYS A 78 -2.78 -23.07 -5.22
C LYS A 78 -3.16 -21.59 -5.23
N ARG A 79 -4.22 -21.21 -5.94
CA ARG A 79 -4.66 -19.81 -5.97
C ARG A 79 -5.23 -19.38 -4.64
N VAL A 80 -4.83 -18.20 -4.24
CA VAL A 80 -5.44 -17.48 -3.12
C VAL A 80 -6.82 -16.98 -3.53
N ASP A 81 -7.77 -16.94 -2.60
CA ASP A 81 -9.07 -16.30 -2.85
C ASP A 81 -8.87 -14.86 -3.32
N LYS A 82 -9.52 -14.51 -4.42
CA LYS A 82 -9.35 -13.22 -5.09
C LYS A 82 -9.78 -12.06 -4.19
N ASN A 83 -10.84 -12.22 -3.42
CA ASN A 83 -11.37 -11.18 -2.55
C ASN A 83 -10.38 -10.89 -1.41
N THR A 84 -9.87 -11.94 -0.78
CA THR A 84 -8.84 -11.85 0.26
C THR A 84 -7.58 -11.18 -0.27
N LEU A 85 -7.10 -11.58 -1.45
CA LEU A 85 -5.93 -10.96 -2.09
C LEU A 85 -6.14 -9.46 -2.35
N VAL A 86 -7.30 -9.07 -2.90
CA VAL A 86 -7.65 -7.67 -3.15
C VAL A 86 -7.71 -6.88 -1.85
N LYS A 87 -8.31 -7.42 -0.78
CA LYS A 87 -8.32 -6.80 0.56
C LYS A 87 -6.90 -6.41 0.98
N ILE A 88 -5.96 -7.36 0.92
CA ILE A 88 -4.58 -7.10 1.35
C ILE A 88 -3.88 -6.10 0.44
N CYS A 89 -4.05 -6.20 -0.89
CA CYS A 89 -3.50 -5.21 -1.82
C CYS A 89 -3.93 -3.78 -1.49
N LEU A 90 -5.20 -3.59 -1.15
CA LEU A 90 -5.75 -2.27 -0.83
C LEU A 90 -5.21 -1.71 0.50
N LEU A 91 -4.93 -2.57 1.48
CA LEU A 91 -4.69 -2.15 2.86
C LEU A 91 -3.22 -2.15 3.29
N HIS A 92 -2.34 -3.02 2.75
CA HIS A 92 -0.98 -3.21 3.30
C HIS A 92 -0.04 -2.00 3.17
N GLN A 93 -0.33 -1.04 2.30
CA GLN A 93 0.44 0.21 2.16
C GLN A 93 -0.27 1.43 2.76
N LEU A 94 -1.42 1.23 3.41
CA LEU A 94 -2.33 2.31 3.80
C LEU A 94 -1.70 3.33 4.75
N ALA A 95 -0.83 2.88 5.65
CA ALA A 95 -0.13 3.78 6.59
C ALA A 95 0.73 4.84 5.89
N LYS A 96 1.08 4.67 4.62
CA LYS A 96 1.78 5.73 3.85
C LYS A 96 0.97 7.03 3.82
N ALA A 97 -0.36 6.95 3.85
CA ALA A 97 -1.24 8.12 3.90
C ALA A 97 -0.93 9.09 5.04
N ILE A 98 -0.48 8.57 6.19
CA ILE A 98 -0.16 9.37 7.37
C ILE A 98 1.35 9.43 7.67
N ARG A 99 2.12 8.50 7.14
CA ARG A 99 3.57 8.42 7.35
C ARG A 99 4.36 9.33 6.41
N LEU A 100 3.84 9.60 5.23
CA LEU A 100 4.45 10.48 4.25
C LEU A 100 3.69 11.80 4.25
N ILE A 101 4.35 12.86 4.70
CA ILE A 101 3.81 14.22 4.71
C ILE A 101 4.61 15.09 3.72
N PRO A 102 4.01 16.13 3.14
CA PRO A 102 4.74 17.05 2.28
C PRO A 102 6.02 17.55 2.95
N ASN A 103 7.10 17.60 2.21
CA ASN A 103 8.38 18.13 2.70
C ASN A 103 8.36 19.66 2.63
N ASP A 104 8.77 20.31 3.70
CA ASP A 104 8.88 21.75 3.82
C ASP A 104 10.32 22.28 3.65
N ASN A 105 11.29 21.37 3.44
CA ASN A 105 12.68 21.74 3.22
C ASN A 105 12.96 21.93 1.72
N ALA A 106 13.02 23.20 1.27
CA ALA A 106 13.26 23.55 -0.14
C ALA A 106 14.55 22.93 -0.69
N TRP A 107 15.64 22.88 0.10
CA TRP A 107 16.89 22.28 -0.34
C TRP A 107 16.76 20.77 -0.62
N GLU A 108 16.07 20.03 0.25
CA GLU A 108 15.83 18.59 0.01
C GLU A 108 14.96 18.32 -1.21
N ILE A 109 13.96 19.18 -1.43
CA ILE A 109 13.09 19.09 -2.62
C ILE A 109 13.91 19.33 -3.89
N GLU A 110 14.68 20.44 -3.93
CA GLU A 110 15.42 20.83 -5.12
C GLU A 110 16.64 19.94 -5.42
N LYS A 111 17.42 19.59 -4.40
CA LYS A 111 18.69 18.87 -4.58
C LYS A 111 18.57 17.35 -4.50
N ARG A 112 17.56 16.84 -3.79
CA ARG A 112 17.38 15.41 -3.56
C ARG A 112 16.06 14.87 -4.11
N GLY A 113 15.20 15.71 -4.67
CA GLY A 113 13.88 15.32 -5.17
C GLY A 113 12.96 14.75 -4.08
N LEU A 114 13.23 15.03 -2.80
CA LEU A 114 12.45 14.54 -1.67
C LEU A 114 11.21 15.43 -1.46
N THR A 115 10.16 15.21 -2.24
CA THR A 115 8.91 15.98 -2.16
C THR A 115 8.07 15.63 -0.95
N TYR A 116 8.29 14.44 -0.36
CA TYR A 116 7.69 14.00 0.89
C TYR A 116 8.76 13.58 1.89
N LYS A 117 8.45 13.74 3.18
CA LYS A 117 9.27 13.28 4.30
C LYS A 117 8.48 12.37 5.22
N TYR A 118 9.18 11.58 6.01
CA TYR A 118 8.54 10.79 7.05
C TYR A 118 8.01 11.67 8.17
N ASN A 119 6.78 11.40 8.61
CA ASN A 119 6.16 12.07 9.74
C ASN A 119 6.81 11.60 11.06
N ASN A 120 7.69 12.43 11.62
CA ASN A 120 8.43 12.14 12.86
C ASN A 120 7.59 12.20 14.13
N ARG A 121 6.31 12.59 14.04
CA ARG A 121 5.35 12.56 15.16
C ARG A 121 4.76 11.18 15.38
N LEU A 122 4.96 10.26 14.42
CA LEU A 122 4.45 8.90 14.50
C LEU A 122 5.51 7.93 15.05
N PRO A 123 5.09 6.82 15.69
CA PRO A 123 6.02 5.78 16.12
C PRO A 123 6.88 5.26 14.98
N SER A 124 8.15 4.94 15.27
CA SER A 124 9.08 4.35 14.31
C SER A 124 8.83 2.85 14.12
N ILE A 125 7.72 2.52 13.49
CA ILE A 125 7.36 1.15 13.10
C ILE A 125 7.31 1.04 11.57
N ARG A 126 7.42 -0.16 11.04
CA ARG A 126 7.42 -0.39 9.60
C ARG A 126 6.03 -0.16 8.99
N THR A 127 5.97 0.09 7.69
CA THR A 127 4.73 0.51 7.01
C THR A 127 3.64 -0.55 7.04
N GLY A 128 3.97 -1.81 6.80
CA GLY A 128 3.00 -2.89 6.80
C GLY A 128 2.38 -3.12 8.18
N LEU A 129 3.23 -3.17 9.22
CA LEU A 129 2.78 -3.28 10.61
C LEU A 129 1.91 -2.07 11.01
N HIS A 130 2.30 -0.86 10.62
CA HIS A 130 1.49 0.32 10.91
C HIS A 130 0.14 0.28 10.19
N SER A 131 0.13 -0.19 8.93
CA SER A 131 -1.12 -0.37 8.18
C SER A 131 -2.05 -1.39 8.86
N LEU A 132 -1.50 -2.51 9.33
CA LEU A 132 -2.24 -3.53 10.07
C LEU A 132 -2.88 -2.94 11.33
N ILE A 133 -2.08 -2.25 12.17
CA ILE A 133 -2.56 -1.60 13.41
C ILE A 133 -3.64 -0.56 13.11
N LEU A 134 -3.43 0.28 12.09
CA LEU A 134 -4.39 1.31 11.67
C LEU A 134 -5.74 0.69 11.29
N CYS A 135 -5.70 -0.36 10.46
CA CYS A 135 -6.90 -1.07 10.05
C CYS A 135 -7.61 -1.74 11.23
N GLN A 136 -6.88 -2.41 12.13
CA GLN A 136 -7.44 -3.03 13.33
C GLN A 136 -8.08 -2.00 14.27
N ASN A 137 -7.48 -0.84 14.44
CA ASN A 137 -8.07 0.28 15.22
C ASN A 137 -9.37 0.79 14.60
N CYS A 138 -9.57 0.59 13.30
CA CYS A 138 -10.82 0.90 12.60
C CYS A 138 -11.81 -0.29 12.57
N GLY A 139 -11.52 -1.39 13.25
CA GLY A 139 -12.40 -2.56 13.35
C GLY A 139 -12.26 -3.54 12.18
N ILE A 140 -11.25 -3.41 11.34
CA ILE A 140 -11.00 -4.36 10.26
C ILE A 140 -10.18 -5.54 10.81
N GLU A 141 -10.77 -6.73 10.74
CA GLU A 141 -10.14 -7.94 11.22
C GLU A 141 -9.27 -8.62 10.15
N PHE A 142 -8.24 -9.33 10.62
CA PHE A 142 -7.32 -10.10 9.78
C PHE A 142 -7.06 -11.47 10.37
N THR A 143 -6.99 -12.48 9.51
CA THR A 143 -6.45 -13.79 9.88
C THR A 143 -4.93 -13.70 10.07
N ALA A 144 -4.32 -14.73 10.65
CA ALA A 144 -2.86 -14.80 10.81
C ALA A 144 -2.13 -14.73 9.45
N GLU A 145 -2.66 -15.40 8.42
CA GLU A 145 -2.09 -15.39 7.06
C GLU A 145 -2.24 -14.02 6.40
N GLU A 146 -3.38 -13.35 6.58
CA GLU A 146 -3.58 -11.98 6.12
C GLU A 146 -2.64 -11.00 6.82
N ALA A 147 -2.44 -11.13 8.14
CA ALA A 147 -1.50 -10.30 8.90
C ALA A 147 -0.04 -10.53 8.45
N GLU A 148 0.33 -11.77 8.13
CA GLU A 148 1.62 -12.07 7.50
C GLU A 148 1.77 -11.32 6.18
N ALA A 149 0.77 -11.40 5.30
CA ALA A 149 0.80 -10.74 3.99
C ALA A 149 0.81 -9.20 4.11
N MET A 150 0.12 -8.63 5.11
CA MET A 150 0.16 -7.19 5.42
C MET A 150 1.58 -6.70 5.75
N THR A 151 2.37 -7.54 6.42
CA THR A 151 3.70 -7.18 6.97
C THR A 151 4.87 -7.73 6.15
N VAL A 152 4.62 -8.46 5.06
CA VAL A 152 5.67 -9.16 4.30
C VAL A 152 6.77 -8.24 3.78
N ASN A 153 6.42 -7.02 3.37
CA ASN A 153 7.40 -6.03 2.88
C ASN A 153 8.20 -5.35 4.00
N ASP A 154 7.87 -5.60 5.26
CA ASP A 154 8.60 -5.09 6.42
C ASP A 154 9.77 -6.01 6.82
N ARG A 155 9.82 -7.22 6.25
CA ARG A 155 10.85 -8.23 6.57
C ARG A 155 12.16 -7.91 5.86
N ASP A 156 13.25 -8.26 6.52
CA ASP A 156 14.57 -8.21 5.89
C ASP A 156 14.68 -9.35 4.84
N LEU A 157 15.15 -9.03 3.65
CA LEU A 157 15.36 -10.01 2.58
C LEU A 157 16.47 -11.03 2.90
N THR A 158 17.32 -10.74 3.90
CA THR A 158 18.37 -11.64 4.37
C THR A 158 17.87 -12.72 5.33
N ASP A 159 16.62 -12.62 5.80
CA ASP A 159 16.01 -13.65 6.63
C ASP A 159 15.55 -14.84 5.77
N ASP A 160 16.43 -15.83 5.62
CA ASP A 160 16.17 -17.03 4.82
C ASP A 160 14.96 -17.81 5.33
N GLN A 161 14.70 -17.83 6.65
CA GLN A 161 13.54 -18.52 7.21
C GLN A 161 12.23 -17.83 6.80
N ALA A 162 12.15 -16.52 6.88
CA ALA A 162 10.99 -15.76 6.40
C ALA A 162 10.75 -15.95 4.89
N ARG A 163 11.82 -16.17 4.14
CA ARG A 163 11.78 -16.36 2.70
C ARG A 163 11.18 -17.70 2.27
N TRP A 164 11.54 -18.78 2.96
CA TRP A 164 11.14 -20.14 2.61
C TRP A 164 9.78 -20.57 3.19
N HIS A 165 9.33 -19.92 4.25
CA HIS A 165 8.10 -20.27 4.97
C HIS A 165 6.97 -19.23 4.80
N SER A 166 7.11 -18.27 3.89
CA SER A 166 6.04 -17.32 3.60
C SER A 166 4.86 -18.03 2.92
N SER A 167 3.65 -17.66 3.30
CA SER A 167 2.42 -18.10 2.64
C SER A 167 2.42 -17.70 1.15
N ILE A 168 1.59 -18.37 0.37
CA ILE A 168 1.41 -18.03 -1.05
C ILE A 168 0.96 -16.59 -1.18
N MET A 169 0.01 -16.15 -0.36
CA MET A 169 -0.50 -14.78 -0.35
C MET A 169 0.60 -13.76 -0.05
N ALA A 170 1.39 -13.98 1.00
CA ALA A 170 2.52 -13.11 1.34
C ALA A 170 3.55 -13.03 0.19
N THR A 171 3.82 -14.17 -0.47
CA THR A 171 4.72 -14.20 -1.62
C THR A 171 4.18 -13.38 -2.79
N ILE A 172 2.89 -13.51 -3.13
CA ILE A 172 2.25 -12.73 -4.20
C ILE A 172 2.32 -11.24 -3.88
N ILE A 173 1.98 -10.82 -2.66
CA ILE A 173 2.00 -9.41 -2.25
C ILE A 173 3.40 -8.82 -2.35
N ARG A 174 4.43 -9.55 -1.91
CA ARG A 174 5.82 -9.11 -2.03
C ARG A 174 6.23 -8.93 -3.49
N GLN A 175 6.00 -9.93 -4.34
CA GLN A 175 6.35 -9.85 -5.76
C GLN A 175 5.58 -8.77 -6.50
N ALA A 176 4.28 -8.60 -6.19
CA ALA A 176 3.48 -7.51 -6.77
C ALA A 176 4.01 -6.13 -6.36
N SER A 177 4.46 -5.99 -5.10
CA SER A 177 5.09 -4.76 -4.63
C SER A 177 6.41 -4.48 -5.33
N GLU A 178 7.28 -5.48 -5.48
CA GLU A 178 8.55 -5.36 -6.21
C GLU A 178 8.33 -4.94 -7.68
N LEU A 179 7.41 -5.62 -8.39
CA LEU A 179 7.03 -5.25 -9.75
C LEU A 179 6.45 -3.83 -9.84
N THR A 180 5.66 -3.44 -8.84
CA THR A 180 5.11 -2.09 -8.76
C THR A 180 6.24 -1.06 -8.67
N TYR A 181 7.19 -1.24 -7.77
CA TYR A 181 8.34 -0.33 -7.64
C TYR A 181 9.19 -0.29 -8.91
N LEU A 182 9.43 -1.42 -9.57
CA LEU A 182 10.14 -1.46 -10.85
C LEU A 182 9.40 -0.67 -11.94
N THR A 183 8.07 -0.75 -11.96
CA THR A 183 7.25 -0.06 -12.98
C THR A 183 7.22 1.45 -12.77
N ILE A 184 7.18 1.92 -11.51
CA ILE A 184 7.06 3.35 -11.21
C ILE A 184 8.42 4.03 -11.04
N ASN A 185 9.51 3.28 -10.96
CA ASN A 185 10.85 3.81 -10.74
C ASN A 185 11.35 4.56 -11.98
N ASN A 186 11.80 5.80 -11.78
CA ASN A 186 12.39 6.64 -12.84
C ASN A 186 13.91 6.43 -12.98
N ARG A 187 14.52 5.51 -12.21
CA ARG A 187 15.93 5.12 -12.41
C ARG A 187 16.02 4.26 -13.67
N VAL A 188 16.52 4.83 -14.73
CA VAL A 188 16.90 4.13 -15.97
C VAL A 188 18.37 3.70 -15.87
#